data_2d60b4676045ab213cb80c53e1cd0fcf
#
_entry.id   2d60b4676045ab213cb80c53e1cd0fcf
#
_cell.length_a   1.000
_cell.length_b   1.000
_cell.length_c   1.000
_cell.angle_alpha   90.00
_cell.angle_beta   90.00
_cell.angle_gamma   90.00
#
_symmetry.space_group_name_H-M   'P 1'
#
loop_
_entity.id
_entity.type
_entity.pdbx_description
1 polymer ?
#
loop_
_entity_poly.entity_id
_entity_poly.type
_entity_poly.pdbx_seq_one_letter_code
_entity_poly.pdbx_strand_id
1 'polypeptide(L)'
;MTNENGKTKYYVLMEELKQSILSGEIKPGEKLPSENELSARYQISRHTVRKALSILINEGYIEAEHGRGTFCSQRMGHMKNSRNIAVVTTYISDYIFPRLIQGMDKVMTANGYSHHPEKHSQQPYHRGTCSGGHSDKGYRRLIIEPSKSQIFCRHTNLYAMLDQYEIPYVFIQGVYPQMMDKPHILMDDCKGGYLVTKHLLDCGHRKILGIFKADDFQGKERHKGYVKALQERRAFL
;
A
#
# COMPACT_ATOMS: atom_id res chain seq x y z
N MET A 1 24.46 15.96 -12.92
CA MET A 1 25.47 14.87 -12.87
C MET A 1 24.80 13.65 -12.29
N THR A 2 24.55 12.65 -13.13
CA THR A 2 23.93 11.35 -12.80
C THR A 2 25.01 10.29 -12.64
N ASN A 3 24.78 9.29 -11.80
CA ASN A 3 25.63 8.09 -11.72
C ASN A 3 25.35 7.17 -12.92
N GLU A 4 26.19 6.13 -13.12
CA GLU A 4 26.07 5.12 -14.18
C GLU A 4 24.68 4.48 -14.31
N ASN A 5 23.83 4.56 -13.26
CA ASN A 5 22.45 4.08 -13.23
C ASN A 5 21.38 5.18 -13.47
N GLY A 6 21.74 6.35 -14.02
CA GLY A 6 20.78 7.43 -14.34
C GLY A 6 20.16 8.15 -13.14
N LYS A 7 20.50 7.80 -11.89
CA LYS A 7 20.01 8.45 -10.67
C LYS A 7 20.86 9.65 -10.29
N THR A 8 20.24 10.72 -9.81
CA THR A 8 20.96 11.91 -9.34
C THR A 8 21.69 11.63 -8.02
N LYS A 9 22.89 12.20 -7.83
CA LYS A 9 23.74 11.94 -6.67
C LYS A 9 23.06 12.21 -5.32
N TYR A 10 22.19 13.24 -5.23
CA TYR A 10 21.45 13.48 -3.99
C TYR A 10 20.41 12.40 -3.69
N TYR A 11 19.83 11.79 -4.72
CA TYR A 11 18.84 10.73 -4.55
C TYR A 11 19.49 9.45 -4.00
N VAL A 12 20.69 9.10 -4.48
CA VAL A 12 21.45 7.95 -3.96
C VAL A 12 21.75 8.13 -2.48
N LEU A 13 22.31 9.29 -2.10
CA LEU A 13 22.61 9.60 -0.68
C LEU A 13 21.32 9.53 0.18
N MET A 14 20.23 10.14 -0.32
CA MET A 14 18.96 10.14 0.40
C MET A 14 18.44 8.71 0.62
N GLU A 15 18.44 7.87 -0.41
CA GLU A 15 17.98 6.48 -0.33
C GLU A 15 18.85 5.63 0.61
N GLU A 16 20.18 5.76 0.56
CA GLU A 16 21.07 5.01 1.44
C GLU A 16 20.87 5.39 2.92
N LEU A 17 20.80 6.69 3.24
CA LEU A 17 20.52 7.13 4.60
C LEU A 17 19.14 6.67 5.07
N LYS A 18 18.14 6.75 4.21
CA LYS A 18 16.80 6.27 4.50
C LYS A 18 16.77 4.76 4.78
N GLN A 19 17.50 3.99 4.02
CA GLN A 19 17.67 2.55 4.26
C GLN A 19 18.35 2.25 5.58
N SER A 20 19.47 2.90 5.89
CA SER A 20 20.18 2.71 7.16
C SER A 20 19.31 3.07 8.38
N ILE A 21 18.40 4.07 8.25
CA ILE A 21 17.44 4.42 9.28
C ILE A 21 16.36 3.33 9.42
N LEU A 22 15.79 2.88 8.30
CA LEU A 22 14.71 1.90 8.30
C LEU A 22 15.18 0.51 8.73
N SER A 23 16.38 0.09 8.34
CA SER A 23 16.99 -1.16 8.81
C SER A 23 17.36 -1.12 10.31
N GLY A 24 17.50 0.11 10.87
CA GLY A 24 17.90 0.33 12.26
C GLY A 24 19.41 0.30 12.47
N GLU A 25 20.19 0.36 11.41
CA GLU A 25 21.62 0.62 11.45
C GLU A 25 21.87 2.00 12.11
N ILE A 26 21.09 3.03 11.73
CA ILE A 26 21.02 4.31 12.42
C ILE A 26 19.82 4.28 13.36
N LYS A 27 20.08 4.35 14.66
CA LYS A 27 19.05 4.25 15.70
C LYS A 27 18.28 5.56 15.88
N PRO A 28 17.02 5.52 16.33
CA PRO A 28 16.28 6.72 16.70
C PRO A 28 17.04 7.55 17.74
N GLY A 29 17.15 8.86 17.50
CA GLY A 29 17.93 9.79 18.30
C GLY A 29 19.44 9.75 18.05
N GLU A 30 19.93 8.86 17.21
CA GLU A 30 21.35 8.79 16.85
C GLU A 30 21.71 9.95 15.93
N LYS A 31 22.91 10.51 16.14
CA LYS A 31 23.44 11.61 15.36
C LYS A 31 23.91 11.10 13.98
N LEU A 32 23.43 11.71 12.91
CA LEU A 32 23.92 11.43 11.57
C LEU A 32 25.31 12.07 11.34
N PRO A 33 26.10 11.53 10.40
CA PRO A 33 27.34 12.20 9.98
C PRO A 33 27.05 13.63 9.50
N SER A 34 27.98 14.53 9.75
CA SER A 34 27.87 15.94 9.37
C SER A 34 27.81 16.12 7.83
N GLU A 35 27.31 17.28 7.38
CA GLU A 35 27.33 17.63 5.95
C GLU A 35 28.73 17.50 5.31
N ASN A 36 29.77 17.80 6.07
CA ASN A 36 31.15 17.71 5.61
C ASN A 36 31.60 16.26 5.45
N GLU A 37 31.31 15.42 6.44
CA GLU A 37 31.62 13.99 6.38
C GLU A 37 30.86 13.30 5.25
N LEU A 38 29.57 13.60 5.09
CA LEU A 38 28.77 13.08 3.97
C LEU A 38 29.28 13.58 2.61
N SER A 39 29.66 14.86 2.52
CA SER A 39 30.26 15.45 1.31
C SER A 39 31.55 14.75 0.91
N ALA A 40 32.41 14.46 1.89
CA ALA A 40 33.69 13.76 1.67
C ALA A 40 33.46 12.28 1.31
N ARG A 41 32.62 11.57 2.07
CA ARG A 41 32.32 10.14 1.87
C ARG A 41 31.73 9.84 0.51
N TYR A 42 30.77 10.67 0.04
CA TYR A 42 30.05 10.47 -1.23
C TYR A 42 30.64 11.27 -2.40
N GLN A 43 31.69 12.03 -2.19
CA GLN A 43 32.32 12.88 -3.21
C GLN A 43 31.31 13.78 -3.95
N ILE A 44 30.45 14.45 -3.18
CA ILE A 44 29.40 15.36 -3.67
C ILE A 44 29.49 16.71 -2.97
N SER A 45 28.92 17.75 -3.61
CA SER A 45 28.90 19.09 -3.02
C SER A 45 28.03 19.15 -1.75
N ARG A 46 28.36 20.02 -0.81
CA ARG A 46 27.52 20.30 0.38
C ARG A 46 26.08 20.68 -0.01
N HIS A 47 25.89 21.40 -1.09
CA HIS A 47 24.55 21.73 -1.59
C HIS A 47 23.76 20.47 -1.96
N THR A 48 24.41 19.49 -2.57
CA THR A 48 23.80 18.18 -2.93
C THR A 48 23.45 17.40 -1.66
N VAL A 49 24.31 17.43 -0.63
CA VAL A 49 24.05 16.83 0.69
C VAL A 49 22.84 17.49 1.35
N ARG A 50 22.81 18.81 1.42
CA ARG A 50 21.68 19.57 2.00
C ARG A 50 20.36 19.23 1.33
N LYS A 51 20.35 19.10 0.00
CA LYS A 51 19.16 18.71 -0.74
C LYS A 51 18.66 17.32 -0.32
N ALA A 52 19.55 16.36 -0.15
CA ALA A 52 19.21 15.02 0.34
C ALA A 52 18.65 15.06 1.76
N LEU A 53 19.37 15.75 2.68
CA LEU A 53 18.94 15.88 4.06
C LEU A 53 17.61 16.64 4.20
N SER A 54 17.37 17.71 3.42
CA SER A 54 16.11 18.44 3.47
C SER A 54 14.91 17.57 3.08
N ILE A 55 15.10 16.64 2.15
CA ILE A 55 14.04 15.68 1.79
C ILE A 55 13.77 14.76 2.97
N LEU A 56 14.80 14.19 3.59
CA LEU A 56 14.64 13.32 4.75
C LEU A 56 14.03 14.04 5.97
N ILE A 57 14.33 15.32 6.17
CA ILE A 57 13.69 16.17 7.20
C ILE A 57 12.20 16.34 6.87
N ASN A 58 11.86 16.69 5.63
CA ASN A 58 10.48 16.87 5.19
C ASN A 58 9.68 15.55 5.24
N GLU A 59 10.33 14.42 5.04
CA GLU A 59 9.73 13.09 5.17
C GLU A 59 9.70 12.60 6.63
N GLY A 60 10.27 13.35 7.58
CA GLY A 60 10.25 13.05 9.02
C GLY A 60 11.19 11.94 9.48
N TYR A 61 12.15 11.52 8.64
CA TYR A 61 13.16 10.52 9.00
C TYR A 61 14.23 11.07 9.92
N ILE A 62 14.57 12.34 9.76
CA ILE A 62 15.62 13.02 10.52
C ILE A 62 15.14 14.40 10.99
N GLU A 63 15.76 14.92 12.04
CA GLU A 63 15.49 16.23 12.60
C GLU A 63 16.81 17.01 12.72
N ALA A 64 16.79 18.29 12.30
CA ALA A 64 17.94 19.16 12.42
C ALA A 64 17.83 19.98 13.71
N GLU A 65 18.82 19.88 14.57
CA GLU A 65 18.94 20.71 15.78
C GLU A 65 20.01 21.79 15.56
N HIS A 66 19.59 23.03 15.70
CA HIS A 66 20.50 24.17 15.47
C HIS A 66 21.75 24.09 16.34
N GLY A 67 22.95 24.17 15.75
CA GLY A 67 24.23 24.09 16.42
C GLY A 67 24.65 22.70 16.92
N ARG A 68 23.76 21.69 16.90
CA ARG A 68 24.05 20.33 17.40
C ARG A 68 24.22 19.30 16.27
N GLY A 69 23.59 19.52 15.15
CA GLY A 69 23.64 18.65 13.95
C GLY A 69 22.31 18.05 13.55
N THR A 70 22.37 16.98 12.78
CA THR A 70 21.20 16.24 12.31
C THR A 70 21.12 14.90 13.02
N PHE A 71 19.92 14.53 13.45
CA PHE A 71 19.65 13.33 14.25
C PHE A 71 18.55 12.49 13.57
N CYS A 72 18.62 11.18 13.73
CA CYS A 72 17.50 10.31 13.38
C CYS A 72 16.29 10.66 14.25
N SER A 73 15.13 10.85 13.64
CA SER A 73 13.93 11.21 14.39
C SER A 73 13.58 10.17 15.45
N GLN A 74 13.26 10.59 16.66
CA GLN A 74 12.77 9.72 17.73
C GLN A 74 11.49 8.97 17.33
N ARG A 75 10.72 9.53 16.41
CA ARG A 75 9.50 8.90 15.85
C ARG A 75 9.79 7.57 15.16
N MET A 76 11.00 7.41 14.60
CA MET A 76 11.40 6.16 13.93
C MET A 76 11.50 4.97 14.91
N GLY A 77 11.79 5.21 16.19
CA GLY A 77 11.75 4.18 17.23
C GLY A 77 10.34 3.69 17.55
N HIS A 78 9.37 4.60 17.54
CA HIS A 78 7.96 4.25 17.71
C HIS A 78 7.41 3.51 16.49
N MET A 79 7.91 3.79 15.28
CA MET A 79 7.51 3.07 14.08
C MET A 79 7.90 1.58 14.12
N LYS A 80 9.03 1.18 14.69
CA LYS A 80 9.46 -0.24 14.78
C LYS A 80 8.50 -1.11 15.61
N ASN A 81 7.86 -0.56 16.62
CA ASN A 81 6.94 -1.26 17.53
C ASN A 81 5.47 -0.87 17.34
N SER A 82 5.17 -0.09 16.31
CA SER A 82 3.77 0.31 16.05
C SER A 82 2.89 -0.91 15.76
N ARG A 83 1.81 -1.04 16.55
CA ARG A 83 0.73 -2.00 16.31
C ARG A 83 -0.40 -1.40 15.46
N ASN A 84 -0.14 -0.28 14.78
CA ASN A 84 -1.12 0.36 13.92
C ASN A 84 -1.14 -0.30 12.55
N ILE A 85 -2.34 -0.61 12.08
CA ILE A 85 -2.60 -1.17 10.75
C ILE A 85 -3.42 -0.14 9.96
N ALA A 86 -2.96 0.27 8.79
CA ALA A 86 -3.78 1.06 7.90
C ALA A 86 -4.68 0.15 7.05
N VAL A 87 -5.96 0.48 6.99
CA VAL A 87 -6.94 -0.19 6.13
C VAL A 87 -7.32 0.78 5.02
N VAL A 88 -6.79 0.55 3.84
CA VAL A 88 -7.00 1.40 2.67
C VAL A 88 -8.11 0.79 1.80
N THR A 89 -9.26 1.46 1.71
CA THR A 89 -10.42 0.97 0.97
C THR A 89 -11.01 2.06 0.08
N THR A 90 -11.71 1.66 -0.98
CA THR A 90 -12.43 2.58 -1.85
C THR A 90 -13.63 3.21 -1.14
N TYR A 91 -14.29 2.44 -0.27
CA TYR A 91 -15.45 2.87 0.50
C TYR A 91 -15.25 2.53 1.98
N ILE A 92 -15.67 3.41 2.89
CA ILE A 92 -15.63 3.17 4.34
C ILE A 92 -17.02 2.96 4.90
N SER A 93 -17.99 3.78 4.46
CA SER A 93 -19.33 3.86 5.03
C SER A 93 -20.41 3.11 4.25
N ASP A 94 -20.08 2.60 3.08
CA ASP A 94 -21.08 2.06 2.14
C ASP A 94 -20.88 0.58 1.87
N TYR A 95 -21.96 -0.09 1.47
CA TYR A 95 -21.99 -1.45 0.97
C TYR A 95 -21.56 -2.47 2.04
N ILE A 96 -20.61 -3.34 1.74
CA ILE A 96 -20.12 -4.39 2.68
C ILE A 96 -19.05 -3.89 3.65
N PHE A 97 -18.41 -2.74 3.35
CA PHE A 97 -17.23 -2.28 4.06
C PHE A 97 -17.45 -2.02 5.55
N PRO A 98 -18.57 -1.44 6.02
CA PRO A 98 -18.78 -1.27 7.46
C PRO A 98 -18.69 -2.57 8.23
N ARG A 99 -19.30 -3.66 7.73
CA ARG A 99 -19.26 -4.98 8.37
C ARG A 99 -17.88 -5.61 8.28
N LEU A 100 -17.19 -5.46 7.15
CA LEU A 100 -15.85 -5.96 6.95
C LEU A 100 -14.86 -5.27 7.91
N ILE A 101 -14.92 -3.92 7.98
CA ILE A 101 -14.09 -3.12 8.90
C ILE A 101 -14.38 -3.50 10.36
N GLN A 102 -15.65 -3.66 10.74
CA GLN A 102 -16.03 -4.09 12.08
C GLN A 102 -15.49 -5.48 12.42
N GLY A 103 -15.52 -6.41 11.46
CA GLY A 103 -14.94 -7.74 11.62
C GLY A 103 -13.43 -7.70 11.81
N MET A 104 -12.74 -6.89 11.02
CA MET A 104 -11.30 -6.65 11.16
C MET A 104 -10.96 -6.01 12.51
N ASP A 105 -11.70 -4.97 12.92
CA ASP A 105 -11.52 -4.28 14.19
C ASP A 105 -11.59 -5.24 15.38
N LYS A 106 -12.60 -6.08 15.42
CA LYS A 106 -12.77 -7.07 16.48
C LYS A 106 -11.55 -7.97 16.64
N VAL A 107 -11.01 -8.47 15.52
CA VAL A 107 -9.84 -9.37 15.55
C VAL A 107 -8.57 -8.60 15.89
N MET A 108 -8.36 -7.43 15.32
CA MET A 108 -7.18 -6.60 15.56
C MET A 108 -7.11 -6.15 17.01
N THR A 109 -8.21 -5.60 17.54
CA THR A 109 -8.29 -5.15 18.94
C THR A 109 -8.05 -6.30 19.92
N ALA A 110 -8.62 -7.48 19.68
CA ALA A 110 -8.39 -8.66 20.50
C ALA A 110 -6.92 -9.10 20.54
N ASN A 111 -6.14 -8.78 19.49
CA ASN A 111 -4.71 -9.06 19.39
C ASN A 111 -3.81 -7.85 19.72
N GLY A 112 -4.37 -6.77 20.25
CA GLY A 112 -3.64 -5.58 20.67
C GLY A 112 -3.15 -4.71 19.51
N TYR A 113 -3.80 -4.79 18.35
CA TYR A 113 -3.57 -3.90 17.21
C TYR A 113 -4.64 -2.82 17.14
N SER A 114 -4.24 -1.63 16.69
CA SER A 114 -5.15 -0.54 16.36
C SER A 114 -5.23 -0.41 14.83
N HIS A 115 -6.44 -0.15 14.31
CA HIS A 115 -6.60 0.09 12.88
C HIS A 115 -7.13 1.50 12.63
N HIS A 116 -6.81 2.01 11.45
CA HIS A 116 -7.28 3.31 10.99
C HIS A 116 -7.76 3.15 9.54
N PRO A 117 -9.07 3.26 9.29
CA PRO A 117 -9.60 3.22 7.95
C PRO A 117 -9.24 4.52 7.20
N GLU A 118 -8.63 4.37 6.03
CA GLU A 118 -8.27 5.45 5.14
C GLU A 118 -9.00 5.29 3.79
N LYS A 119 -9.62 6.36 3.29
CA LYS A 119 -10.22 6.34 1.96
C LYS A 119 -9.13 6.35 0.88
N HIS A 120 -9.24 5.46 -0.07
CA HIS A 120 -8.45 5.51 -1.29
C HIS A 120 -8.84 6.75 -2.09
N SER A 121 -8.12 7.88 -1.93
CA SER A 121 -8.27 9.01 -2.82
C SER A 121 -7.72 8.63 -4.19
N GLN A 122 -8.43 8.94 -5.27
CA GLN A 122 -7.95 8.74 -6.65
C GLN A 122 -6.72 9.61 -7.00
N GLN A 123 -6.26 10.42 -6.08
CA GLN A 123 -5.01 11.15 -6.23
C GLN A 123 -3.82 10.22 -6.01
N PRO A 124 -2.79 10.30 -6.86
CA PRO A 124 -1.57 9.55 -6.65
C PRO A 124 -1.07 9.85 -5.24
N TYR A 125 -0.65 8.79 -4.56
CA TYR A 125 0.00 8.87 -3.25
C TYR A 125 1.08 9.95 -3.32
N HIS A 126 0.74 11.16 -2.91
CA HIS A 126 1.71 12.24 -2.88
C HIS A 126 2.77 11.86 -1.86
N ARG A 127 3.99 11.75 -2.35
CA ARG A 127 5.19 11.56 -1.55
C ARG A 127 5.09 12.35 -0.25
N GLY A 128 5.06 11.65 0.88
CA GLY A 128 5.41 12.21 2.17
C GLY A 128 4.40 13.10 2.86
N THR A 129 3.18 13.26 2.36
CA THR A 129 2.17 14.01 3.11
C THR A 129 0.86 13.23 3.16
N CYS A 130 0.66 12.45 4.23
CA CYS A 130 -0.62 12.52 4.90
C CYS A 130 -0.72 13.96 5.43
N SER A 131 -0.90 14.93 4.52
CA SER A 131 -0.97 16.34 4.85
C SER A 131 -2.33 16.61 5.45
N GLY A 132 -2.34 16.96 6.69
CA GLY A 132 -3.50 17.40 7.43
C GLY A 132 -3.72 16.61 8.71
N GLY A 133 -2.89 16.84 9.73
CA GLY A 133 -3.22 16.53 11.12
C GLY A 133 -3.11 15.07 11.62
N HIS A 134 -2.60 14.11 10.81
CA HIS A 134 -2.53 12.69 11.19
C HIS A 134 -1.16 12.04 10.96
N SER A 135 -0.08 12.81 10.81
CA SER A 135 1.26 12.33 10.46
C SER A 135 1.99 11.53 11.54
N ASP A 136 1.38 11.30 12.69
CA ASP A 136 2.05 10.68 13.86
C ASP A 136 1.72 9.18 14.06
N LYS A 137 0.91 8.57 13.17
CA LYS A 137 0.36 7.23 13.45
C LYS A 137 1.24 6.05 13.03
N GLY A 138 2.38 6.26 12.42
CA GLY A 138 3.39 5.24 12.11
C GLY A 138 2.84 3.88 11.67
N TYR A 139 2.10 3.81 10.56
CA TYR A 139 1.59 2.54 10.04
C TYR A 139 2.72 1.66 9.53
N ARG A 140 2.74 0.40 9.98
CA ARG A 140 3.72 -0.58 9.56
C ARG A 140 3.12 -1.82 8.92
N ARG A 141 1.82 -1.86 8.79
CA ARG A 141 1.08 -2.94 8.12
C ARG A 141 -0.08 -2.36 7.37
N LEU A 142 -0.37 -2.92 6.22
CA LEU A 142 -1.42 -2.40 5.35
C LEU A 142 -2.39 -3.51 4.97
N ILE A 143 -3.68 -3.20 5.04
CA ILE A 143 -4.73 -3.98 4.39
C ILE A 143 -5.25 -3.11 3.26
N ILE A 144 -5.18 -3.58 2.03
CA ILE A 144 -5.40 -2.75 0.84
C ILE A 144 -6.48 -3.37 -0.04
N GLU A 145 -7.55 -2.61 -0.28
CA GLU A 145 -8.45 -2.90 -1.38
C GLU A 145 -7.96 -2.15 -2.62
N PRO A 146 -7.51 -2.85 -3.67
CA PRO A 146 -7.03 -2.20 -4.87
C PRO A 146 -8.19 -1.69 -5.71
N SER A 147 -8.22 -0.39 -6.00
CA SER A 147 -9.18 0.18 -6.94
C SER A 147 -8.85 -0.24 -8.37
N LYS A 148 -9.91 -0.49 -9.18
CA LYS A 148 -9.75 -0.88 -10.61
C LYS A 148 -8.76 -2.03 -10.79
N SER A 149 -8.92 -3.08 -9.99
CA SER A 149 -7.97 -4.20 -9.87
C SER A 149 -7.83 -5.07 -11.14
N GLN A 150 -8.62 -4.83 -12.19
CA GLN A 150 -8.43 -5.45 -13.51
C GLN A 150 -7.57 -4.63 -14.48
N ILE A 151 -7.23 -3.40 -14.10
CA ILE A 151 -6.37 -2.53 -14.90
C ILE A 151 -4.94 -2.66 -14.34
N PHE A 152 -3.93 -2.58 -15.22
CA PHE A 152 -2.54 -2.58 -14.80
C PHE A 152 -2.26 -1.48 -13.78
N CYS A 153 -1.68 -1.86 -12.64
CA CYS A 153 -1.26 -0.92 -11.63
C CYS A 153 -0.15 -0.02 -12.19
N ARG A 154 -0.42 1.27 -12.28
CA ARG A 154 0.57 2.26 -12.74
C ARG A 154 1.63 2.59 -11.70
N HIS A 155 1.38 2.24 -10.43
CA HIS A 155 2.21 2.62 -9.29
C HIS A 155 2.89 1.41 -8.64
N THR A 156 3.35 0.44 -9.46
CA THR A 156 4.07 -0.76 -8.99
C THR A 156 5.30 -0.40 -8.15
N ASN A 157 5.92 0.75 -8.44
CA ASN A 157 7.04 1.27 -7.65
C ASN A 157 6.70 1.53 -6.18
N LEU A 158 5.44 1.87 -5.86
CA LEU A 158 5.02 2.05 -4.46
C LEU A 158 5.01 0.72 -3.70
N TYR A 159 4.52 -0.33 -4.34
CA TYR A 159 4.52 -1.68 -3.76
C TYR A 159 5.94 -2.25 -3.67
N ALA A 160 6.78 -2.01 -4.67
CA ALA A 160 8.20 -2.35 -4.60
C ALA A 160 8.92 -1.63 -3.44
N MET A 161 8.53 -0.39 -3.12
CA MET A 161 9.01 0.30 -1.92
C MET A 161 8.50 -0.37 -0.63
N LEU A 162 7.24 -0.79 -0.56
CA LEU A 162 6.74 -1.53 0.61
C LEU A 162 7.53 -2.82 0.84
N ASP A 163 7.80 -3.56 -0.24
CA ASP A 163 8.63 -4.77 -0.19
C ASP A 163 10.06 -4.46 0.25
N GLN A 164 10.68 -3.42 -0.32
CA GLN A 164 12.04 -2.98 0.01
C GLN A 164 12.19 -2.57 1.48
N TYR A 165 11.14 -1.94 2.05
CA TYR A 165 11.13 -1.50 3.44
C TYR A 165 10.51 -2.54 4.39
N GLU A 166 10.31 -3.75 3.92
CA GLU A 166 9.73 -4.85 4.68
C GLU A 166 8.43 -4.47 5.40
N ILE A 167 7.59 -3.65 4.74
CA ILE A 167 6.28 -3.27 5.23
C ILE A 167 5.27 -4.32 4.76
N PRO A 168 4.76 -5.19 5.64
CA PRO A 168 3.81 -6.22 5.26
C PRO A 168 2.49 -5.60 4.79
N TYR A 169 1.97 -6.13 3.71
CA TYR A 169 0.64 -5.76 3.23
C TYR A 169 -0.12 -6.99 2.69
N VAL A 170 -1.43 -6.90 2.70
CA VAL A 170 -2.34 -7.91 2.15
C VAL A 170 -3.40 -7.23 1.32
N PHE A 171 -3.66 -7.77 0.15
CA PHE A 171 -4.78 -7.34 -0.67
C PHE A 171 -6.08 -8.01 -0.22
N ILE A 172 -7.18 -7.27 -0.26
CA ILE A 172 -8.52 -7.79 0.03
C ILE A 172 -9.46 -7.43 -1.13
N GLN A 173 -10.46 -8.27 -1.39
CA GLN A 173 -11.52 -8.07 -2.38
C GLN A 173 -11.04 -8.03 -3.84
N GLY A 174 -9.77 -7.88 -4.10
CA GLY A 174 -9.17 -7.84 -5.41
C GLY A 174 -7.66 -7.87 -5.33
N VAL A 175 -7.00 -8.13 -6.44
CA VAL A 175 -5.54 -8.08 -6.59
C VAL A 175 -5.21 -7.68 -8.01
N TYR A 176 -4.15 -6.90 -8.21
CA TYR A 176 -3.70 -6.54 -9.56
C TYR A 176 -3.11 -7.73 -10.30
N PRO A 177 -3.30 -7.84 -11.64
CA PRO A 177 -2.76 -8.95 -12.42
C PRO A 177 -1.25 -9.15 -12.26
N GLN A 178 -0.49 -8.06 -12.08
CA GLN A 178 0.96 -8.10 -11.90
C GLN A 178 1.40 -8.54 -10.50
N MET A 179 0.46 -8.68 -9.55
CA MET A 179 0.74 -8.88 -8.12
C MET A 179 0.00 -10.10 -7.55
N MET A 180 -0.32 -11.07 -8.43
CA MET A 180 -1.00 -12.30 -8.02
C MET A 180 -0.14 -13.18 -7.08
N ASP A 181 1.16 -12.95 -7.05
CA ASP A 181 2.12 -13.58 -6.14
C ASP A 181 2.12 -12.98 -4.72
N LYS A 182 1.52 -11.80 -4.54
CA LYS A 182 1.46 -11.10 -3.25
C LYS A 182 0.34 -11.65 -2.35
N PRO A 183 0.48 -11.55 -1.03
CA PRO A 183 -0.56 -11.97 -0.10
C PRO A 183 -1.92 -11.33 -0.42
N HIS A 184 -2.96 -12.15 -0.57
CA HIS A 184 -4.30 -11.66 -0.85
C HIS A 184 -5.39 -12.57 -0.26
N ILE A 185 -6.53 -11.96 0.06
CA ILE A 185 -7.73 -12.63 0.53
C ILE A 185 -8.88 -12.23 -0.40
N LEU A 186 -9.38 -13.19 -1.16
CA LEU A 186 -10.42 -12.98 -2.16
C LEU A 186 -11.65 -13.81 -1.83
N MET A 187 -12.81 -13.33 -2.26
CA MET A 187 -14.03 -14.14 -2.30
C MET A 187 -14.00 -15.03 -3.56
N ASP A 188 -14.70 -16.15 -3.50
CA ASP A 188 -14.95 -16.98 -4.69
C ASP A 188 -16.08 -16.36 -5.52
N ASP A 189 -15.77 -15.22 -6.16
CA ASP A 189 -16.70 -14.45 -6.96
C ASP A 189 -17.17 -15.23 -8.20
N CYS A 190 -16.32 -16.11 -8.73
CA CYS A 190 -16.70 -16.98 -9.85
C CYS A 190 -17.80 -17.95 -9.42
N LYS A 191 -17.63 -18.61 -8.29
CA LYS A 191 -18.66 -19.49 -7.71
C LYS A 191 -19.94 -18.72 -7.37
N GLY A 192 -19.79 -17.50 -6.81
CA GLY A 192 -20.92 -16.62 -6.52
C GLY A 192 -21.74 -16.30 -7.77
N GLY A 193 -21.09 -15.85 -8.84
CA GLY A 193 -21.74 -15.59 -10.14
C GLY A 193 -22.37 -16.81 -10.75
N TYR A 194 -21.70 -17.97 -10.65
CA TYR A 194 -22.24 -19.25 -11.10
C TYR A 194 -23.52 -19.64 -10.34
N LEU A 195 -23.49 -19.63 -9.01
CA LEU A 195 -24.61 -20.06 -8.18
C LEU A 195 -25.88 -19.20 -8.39
N VAL A 196 -25.72 -17.88 -8.44
CA VAL A 196 -26.84 -16.97 -8.70
C VAL A 196 -27.45 -17.23 -10.09
N THR A 197 -26.62 -17.39 -11.10
CA THR A 197 -27.09 -17.66 -12.48
C THR A 197 -27.75 -19.02 -12.59
N LYS A 198 -27.15 -20.04 -11.95
CA LYS A 198 -27.73 -21.38 -11.90
C LYS A 198 -29.10 -21.38 -11.23
N HIS A 199 -29.25 -20.67 -10.11
CA HIS A 199 -30.54 -20.54 -9.44
C HIS A 199 -31.62 -19.95 -10.34
N LEU A 200 -31.33 -18.88 -11.09
CA LEU A 200 -32.26 -18.30 -12.05
C LEU A 200 -32.65 -19.30 -13.17
N LEU A 201 -31.66 -20.05 -13.65
CA LEU A 201 -31.91 -21.10 -14.66
C LEU A 201 -32.79 -22.23 -14.11
N ASP A 202 -32.58 -22.65 -12.88
CA ASP A 202 -33.36 -23.69 -12.19
C ASP A 202 -34.79 -23.22 -11.90
N CYS A 203 -34.99 -21.92 -11.66
CA CYS A 203 -36.32 -21.27 -11.59
C CYS A 203 -37.01 -21.12 -12.95
N GLY A 204 -36.42 -21.60 -14.04
CA GLY A 204 -37.04 -21.61 -15.38
C GLY A 204 -36.74 -20.36 -16.22
N HIS A 205 -35.98 -19.38 -15.72
CA HIS A 205 -35.62 -18.22 -16.54
C HIS A 205 -34.70 -18.61 -17.69
N ARG A 206 -34.97 -18.05 -18.89
CA ARG A 206 -34.22 -18.34 -20.12
C ARG A 206 -33.50 -17.15 -20.70
N LYS A 207 -34.00 -15.95 -20.42
CA LYS A 207 -33.39 -14.67 -20.84
C LYS A 207 -32.89 -13.95 -19.63
N ILE A 208 -31.60 -14.11 -19.32
CA ILE A 208 -30.94 -13.55 -18.13
C ILE A 208 -29.94 -12.50 -18.62
N LEU A 209 -30.13 -11.25 -18.20
CA LEU A 209 -29.18 -10.16 -18.43
C LEU A 209 -28.24 -10.05 -17.27
N GLY A 210 -26.93 -10.08 -17.54
CA GLY A 210 -25.88 -9.83 -16.54
C GLY A 210 -25.31 -8.43 -16.70
N ILE A 211 -25.21 -7.68 -15.58
CA ILE A 211 -24.54 -6.38 -15.52
C ILE A 211 -23.36 -6.53 -14.55
N PHE A 212 -22.16 -6.31 -15.05
CA PHE A 212 -20.91 -6.53 -14.30
C PHE A 212 -20.01 -5.32 -14.38
N LYS A 213 -19.28 -5.06 -13.31
CA LYS A 213 -18.23 -4.06 -13.30
C LYS A 213 -16.99 -4.63 -14.00
N ALA A 214 -16.55 -3.98 -15.08
CA ALA A 214 -15.50 -4.52 -15.95
C ALA A 214 -14.07 -4.22 -15.46
N ASP A 215 -13.90 -3.21 -14.62
CA ASP A 215 -12.61 -2.69 -14.21
C ASP A 215 -12.13 -3.20 -12.82
N ASP A 216 -12.88 -4.12 -12.20
CA ASP A 216 -12.46 -4.76 -10.97
C ASP A 216 -12.40 -6.30 -11.06
N PHE A 217 -11.62 -6.90 -10.17
CA PHE A 217 -11.42 -8.34 -10.10
C PHE A 217 -12.73 -9.10 -9.87
N GLN A 218 -13.56 -8.62 -8.97
CA GLN A 218 -14.81 -9.27 -8.59
C GLN A 218 -15.81 -9.32 -9.75
N GLY A 219 -15.98 -8.20 -10.45
CA GLY A 219 -16.91 -8.13 -11.59
C GLY A 219 -16.53 -9.10 -12.70
N LYS A 220 -15.23 -9.19 -13.01
CA LYS A 220 -14.72 -10.16 -14.01
C LYS A 220 -14.93 -11.59 -13.56
N GLU A 221 -14.65 -11.95 -12.34
CA GLU A 221 -14.82 -13.33 -11.85
C GLU A 221 -16.30 -13.71 -11.76
N ARG A 222 -17.19 -12.80 -11.31
CA ARG A 222 -18.64 -13.02 -11.34
C ARG A 222 -19.16 -13.23 -12.77
N HIS A 223 -18.64 -12.46 -13.73
CA HIS A 223 -18.98 -12.66 -15.15
C HIS A 223 -18.55 -14.05 -15.65
N LYS A 224 -17.36 -14.54 -15.30
CA LYS A 224 -16.93 -15.90 -15.63
C LYS A 224 -17.91 -16.96 -15.10
N GLY A 225 -18.33 -16.82 -13.85
CA GLY A 225 -19.31 -17.71 -13.22
C GLY A 225 -20.65 -17.70 -13.93
N TYR A 226 -21.13 -16.52 -14.29
CA TYR A 226 -22.35 -16.33 -15.09
C TYR A 226 -22.26 -17.06 -16.44
N VAL A 227 -21.19 -16.84 -17.20
CA VAL A 227 -20.97 -17.49 -18.50
C VAL A 227 -20.92 -19.01 -18.35
N LYS A 228 -20.19 -19.51 -17.35
CA LYS A 228 -20.07 -20.95 -17.07
C LYS A 228 -21.43 -21.59 -16.83
N ALA A 229 -22.30 -21.01 -16.02
CA ALA A 229 -23.63 -21.54 -15.74
C ALA A 229 -24.51 -21.58 -16.98
N LEU A 230 -24.42 -20.55 -17.83
CA LEU A 230 -25.17 -20.53 -19.13
C LEU A 230 -24.67 -21.60 -20.13
N GLN A 231 -23.35 -21.81 -20.18
CA GLN A 231 -22.72 -22.78 -21.07
C GLN A 231 -23.07 -24.21 -20.67
N GLU A 232 -23.00 -24.55 -19.39
CA GLU A 232 -23.36 -25.88 -18.89
C GLU A 232 -24.80 -26.25 -19.26
N ARG A 233 -25.72 -25.28 -19.18
CA ARG A 233 -27.11 -25.57 -19.59
C ARG A 233 -27.30 -25.77 -21.09
N ARG A 234 -26.52 -25.05 -21.92
CA ARG A 234 -26.56 -25.26 -23.38
C ARG A 234 -26.05 -26.64 -23.81
N ALA A 235 -25.15 -27.23 -23.05
CA ALA A 235 -24.61 -28.56 -23.29
C ALA A 235 -25.62 -29.68 -22.98
N PHE A 236 -26.73 -29.38 -22.28
CA PHE A 236 -27.79 -30.31 -21.93
C PHE A 236 -29.10 -30.07 -22.76
N LEU A 237 -29.10 -29.16 -23.70
CA LEU A 237 -30.16 -28.92 -24.68
C LEU A 237 -29.73 -29.37 -26.09
#